data_442f658189c86789b1db74dad1ed3829
#
_entry.id   442f658189c86789b1db74dad1ed3829
#
_cell.length_a   1.000
_cell.length_b   1.000
_cell.length_c   1.000
_cell.angle_alpha   90.00
_cell.angle_beta   90.00
_cell.angle_gamma   90.00
#
_symmetry.space_group_name_H-M   'P 1'
#
loop_
_entity.id
_entity.type
_entity.pdbx_description
1 polymer ?
#
loop_
_entity_poly.entity_id
_entity_poly.type
_entity_poly.pdbx_seq_one_letter_code
_entity_poly.pdbx_strand_id
1 'polypeptide(L)'
;MSYILFDDNSRYSLQPFTHTRAIADIRCGIYTMRERWEQLLRSKTDTLTEEHLQSIYTYNTLPGILETVYGMEANVATIFVNGSVFATEALVKAINKLEAGQKLVQGDVLIAANTEDTVYYKNLNSVTEGLEAIAYEPEVQRLKNNWDIFSKNDAAIRADFSIITKGRKSAALPAHITITGKENLFIEEGAKVYAGCIINAEAGPVYIGKDAEILEGTMIRGPLAAGEHSVIKMGAKIYGATTIGPGCKVGGEINNVVFFANSNKAHDGYLGNAVIGEWCNMGADTNCSNLKNNYDEIKIWDEHTNKSVKTGLTFCGLLMGDHSKCAINTAFNTGTVVGVSSNIFGSGFPEKFVPSFCWGGSEGMTTYDINRAMETANR
;
A
#
# COMPACT_ATOMS: atom_id res chain seq x y z
N MET A 1 -11.76 -1.33 -24.99
CA MET A 1 -12.10 -0.45 -23.88
C MET A 1 -10.84 -0.28 -23.08
N SER A 2 -10.36 0.92 -22.86
CA SER A 2 -9.15 1.23 -22.09
C SER A 2 -9.55 1.74 -20.71
N TYR A 3 -8.80 1.38 -19.66
CA TYR A 3 -9.05 1.84 -18.30
C TYR A 3 -7.85 2.64 -17.80
N ILE A 4 -8.12 3.81 -17.25
CA ILE A 4 -7.10 4.69 -16.66
C ILE A 4 -7.43 4.91 -15.19
N LEU A 5 -6.52 4.54 -14.30
CA LEU A 5 -6.65 4.81 -12.88
C LEU A 5 -6.19 6.23 -12.59
N PHE A 6 -7.07 7.07 -12.05
CA PHE A 6 -6.72 8.44 -11.73
C PHE A 6 -6.56 8.68 -10.23
N ASP A 7 -5.68 9.61 -9.88
CA ASP A 7 -5.54 10.10 -8.53
C ASP A 7 -6.57 11.20 -8.24
N ASP A 8 -7.27 11.08 -7.12
CA ASP A 8 -8.09 12.16 -6.57
C ASP A 8 -7.34 12.94 -5.48
N ASN A 9 -8.00 13.92 -4.87
CA ASN A 9 -7.39 14.75 -3.83
C ASN A 9 -6.95 13.99 -2.57
N SER A 10 -7.36 12.72 -2.39
CA SER A 10 -6.87 11.91 -1.27
C SER A 10 -5.36 11.64 -1.35
N ARG A 11 -4.74 11.82 -2.54
CA ARG A 11 -3.28 11.69 -2.67
C ARG A 11 -2.49 12.55 -1.71
N TYR A 12 -3.00 13.73 -1.38
CA TYR A 12 -2.33 14.64 -0.45
C TYR A 12 -2.38 14.13 1.00
N SER A 13 -3.50 13.53 1.42
CA SER A 13 -3.62 12.90 2.74
C SER A 13 -3.01 11.49 2.81
N LEU A 14 -2.55 10.95 1.68
CA LEU A 14 -1.82 9.68 1.58
C LEU A 14 -0.29 9.87 1.59
N GLN A 15 0.21 11.12 1.65
CA GLN A 15 1.63 11.38 1.88
C GLN A 15 2.09 10.77 3.21
N PRO A 16 3.34 10.27 3.28
CA PRO A 16 4.44 10.40 2.31
C PRO A 16 4.41 9.37 1.14
N PHE A 17 3.47 8.43 1.12
CA PHE A 17 3.49 7.30 0.17
C PHE A 17 3.23 7.72 -1.28
N THR A 18 2.51 8.81 -1.49
CA THR A 18 2.18 9.36 -2.82
C THR A 18 3.20 10.35 -3.36
N HIS A 19 4.30 10.60 -2.66
CA HIS A 19 5.40 11.40 -3.23
C HIS A 19 6.09 10.72 -4.41
N THR A 20 6.14 9.38 -4.40
CA THR A 20 6.91 8.57 -5.34
C THR A 20 6.06 7.69 -6.25
N ARG A 21 4.73 7.68 -6.06
CA ARG A 21 3.79 6.83 -6.81
C ARG A 21 2.40 7.42 -6.92
N ALA A 22 1.62 6.90 -7.85
CA ALA A 22 0.18 7.12 -7.89
C ALA A 22 -0.54 6.34 -6.77
N ILE A 23 -1.74 6.77 -6.40
CA ILE A 23 -2.58 6.07 -5.40
C ILE A 23 -2.81 4.61 -5.81
N ALA A 24 -2.99 4.37 -7.10
CA ALA A 24 -3.22 3.04 -7.64
C ALA A 24 -2.12 2.02 -7.28
N ASP A 25 -0.89 2.47 -7.03
CA ASP A 25 0.24 1.61 -6.70
C ASP A 25 0.51 1.49 -5.19
N ILE A 26 -0.39 2.04 -4.36
CA ILE A 26 -0.38 1.79 -2.92
C ILE A 26 -0.82 0.35 -2.65
N ARG A 27 -0.02 -0.38 -1.88
CA ARG A 27 -0.35 -1.73 -1.41
C ARG A 27 -1.26 -1.67 -0.19
N CYS A 28 -2.38 -2.42 -0.27
CA CYS A 28 -3.28 -2.64 0.85
C CYS A 28 -4.00 -3.98 0.60
N GLY A 29 -3.77 -4.97 1.44
CA GLY A 29 -4.15 -6.36 1.17
C GLY A 29 -3.01 -7.17 0.54
N ILE A 30 -3.34 -8.19 -0.23
CA ILE A 30 -2.36 -8.98 -1.02
C ILE A 30 -1.90 -8.15 -2.21
N TYR A 31 -2.80 -7.39 -2.81
CA TYR A 31 -2.60 -6.60 -4.02
C TYR A 31 -2.27 -5.14 -3.71
N THR A 32 -1.71 -4.44 -4.70
CA THR A 32 -1.87 -2.98 -4.80
C THR A 32 -3.30 -2.64 -5.22
N MET A 33 -3.69 -1.36 -5.12
CA MET A 33 -5.00 -0.93 -5.61
C MET A 33 -5.12 -1.22 -7.11
N ARG A 34 -4.07 -0.99 -7.92
CA ARG A 34 -3.98 -1.32 -9.35
C ARG A 34 -4.16 -2.81 -9.61
N GLU A 35 -3.36 -3.66 -8.94
CA GLU A 35 -3.40 -5.10 -9.14
C GLU A 35 -4.81 -5.66 -8.91
N ARG A 36 -5.53 -5.15 -7.89
CA ARG A 36 -6.91 -5.53 -7.61
C ARG A 36 -7.87 -5.12 -8.73
N TRP A 37 -7.74 -3.89 -9.26
CA TRP A 37 -8.53 -3.44 -10.39
C TRP A 37 -8.26 -4.31 -11.62
N GLU A 38 -7.00 -4.54 -11.97
CA GLU A 38 -6.60 -5.35 -13.13
C GLU A 38 -7.11 -6.80 -13.06
N GLN A 39 -7.07 -7.41 -11.85
CA GLN A 39 -7.63 -8.74 -11.64
C GLN A 39 -9.13 -8.81 -11.94
N LEU A 40 -9.90 -7.83 -11.48
CA LEU A 40 -11.33 -7.84 -11.66
C LEU A 40 -11.79 -7.33 -13.03
N LEU A 41 -11.09 -6.37 -13.62
CA LEU A 41 -11.31 -5.89 -14.98
C LEU A 41 -10.84 -6.90 -16.04
N ARG A 42 -9.92 -7.78 -15.70
CA ARG A 42 -9.19 -8.67 -16.62
C ARG A 42 -8.49 -7.89 -17.74
N SER A 43 -7.98 -6.73 -17.42
CA SER A 43 -7.31 -5.81 -18.32
C SER A 43 -6.21 -5.07 -17.59
N LYS A 44 -5.14 -4.72 -18.29
CA LYS A 44 -4.15 -3.77 -17.79
C LYS A 44 -4.75 -2.37 -17.73
N THR A 45 -4.21 -1.55 -16.84
CA THR A 45 -4.66 -0.19 -16.62
C THR A 45 -3.51 0.81 -16.77
N ASP A 46 -3.84 1.97 -17.29
CA ASP A 46 -2.94 3.11 -17.32
C ASP A 46 -3.14 4.01 -16.10
N THR A 47 -2.41 5.11 -16.02
CA THR A 47 -2.46 6.01 -14.86
C THR A 47 -2.55 7.47 -15.27
N LEU A 48 -3.44 8.18 -14.60
CA LEU A 48 -3.51 9.63 -14.61
C LEU A 48 -3.16 10.17 -13.22
N THR A 49 -2.03 10.84 -13.10
CA THR A 49 -1.49 11.35 -11.84
C THR A 49 -0.86 12.73 -12.03
N GLU A 50 -0.26 13.29 -11.00
CA GLU A 50 0.44 14.57 -11.10
C GLU A 50 1.60 14.54 -12.07
N GLU A 51 1.87 15.72 -12.66
CA GLU A 51 2.82 15.90 -13.75
C GLU A 51 4.22 15.35 -13.44
N HIS A 52 4.71 15.55 -12.22
CA HIS A 52 6.04 15.07 -11.81
C HIS A 52 6.16 13.52 -11.75
N LEU A 53 5.05 12.81 -11.58
CA LEU A 53 4.99 11.35 -11.62
C LEU A 53 4.54 10.82 -12.97
N GLN A 54 3.84 11.63 -13.78
CA GLN A 54 3.23 11.17 -15.02
C GLN A 54 4.24 10.52 -15.97
N SER A 55 5.48 11.00 -16.01
CA SER A 55 6.55 10.41 -16.84
C SER A 55 6.89 8.96 -16.52
N ILE A 56 6.63 8.51 -15.28
CA ILE A 56 6.86 7.11 -14.86
C ILE A 56 5.80 6.18 -15.47
N TYR A 57 4.61 6.73 -15.78
CA TYR A 57 3.44 5.98 -16.23
C TYR A 57 3.11 6.17 -17.73
N THR A 58 3.89 6.98 -18.46
CA THR A 58 3.57 7.41 -19.83
C THR A 58 3.90 6.41 -20.93
N TYR A 59 4.23 5.18 -20.63
CA TYR A 59 4.61 4.25 -21.70
C TYR A 59 3.44 3.78 -22.57
N ASN A 60 2.19 4.13 -22.25
CA ASN A 60 1.07 3.60 -23.01
C ASN A 60 -0.14 4.50 -23.15
N THR A 61 -0.14 5.84 -23.04
CA THR A 61 -1.49 6.24 -23.22
C THR A 61 -2.10 7.49 -22.67
N LEU A 62 -1.86 8.53 -23.21
CA LEU A 62 -2.94 9.52 -23.35
C LEU A 62 -3.36 9.51 -24.82
N PRO A 63 -4.66 9.43 -25.16
CA PRO A 63 -5.11 9.41 -26.56
C PRO A 63 -4.46 10.50 -27.43
N GLY A 64 -4.30 11.71 -26.90
CA GLY A 64 -3.63 12.81 -27.61
C GLY A 64 -2.12 12.65 -27.83
N ILE A 65 -1.42 11.84 -27.05
CA ILE A 65 0.01 11.57 -27.28
C ILE A 65 0.19 10.53 -28.39
N LEU A 66 -0.70 9.55 -28.46
CA LEU A 66 -0.71 8.57 -29.56
C LEU A 66 -0.99 9.24 -30.90
N GLU A 67 -1.91 10.20 -30.93
CA GLU A 67 -2.21 10.96 -32.13
C GLU A 67 -1.02 11.83 -32.57
N THR A 68 -0.35 12.49 -31.63
CA THR A 68 0.78 13.41 -31.95
C THR A 68 2.06 12.67 -32.31
N VAL A 69 2.32 11.47 -31.70
CA VAL A 69 3.60 10.73 -31.85
C VAL A 69 3.50 9.64 -32.92
N TYR A 70 2.33 9.01 -33.08
CA TYR A 70 2.16 7.82 -33.93
C TYR A 70 1.10 7.94 -35.03
N GLY A 71 0.36 9.07 -35.13
CA GLY A 71 -0.67 9.27 -36.15
C GLY A 71 -1.83 8.28 -36.08
N MET A 72 -2.11 7.72 -34.92
CA MET A 72 -3.20 6.74 -34.70
C MET A 72 -4.46 7.49 -34.24
N GLU A 73 -5.55 7.35 -34.95
CA GLU A 73 -6.87 7.86 -34.54
C GLU A 73 -7.32 7.09 -33.23
N ALA A 74 -7.40 7.81 -32.13
CA ALA A 74 -7.83 7.28 -30.86
C ALA A 74 -9.36 7.36 -30.70
N ASN A 75 -10.08 6.45 -31.34
CA ASN A 75 -11.53 6.24 -31.09
C ASN A 75 -11.74 5.03 -30.15
N VAL A 76 -10.96 4.93 -29.07
CA VAL A 76 -11.17 3.88 -28.07
C VAL A 76 -11.87 4.50 -26.87
N ALA A 77 -13.10 4.08 -26.61
CA ALA A 77 -13.84 4.48 -25.41
C ALA A 77 -12.95 4.26 -24.17
N THR A 78 -12.66 5.33 -23.45
CA THR A 78 -11.75 5.34 -22.30
C THR A 78 -12.54 5.54 -21.01
N ILE A 79 -12.35 4.64 -20.06
CA ILE A 79 -12.97 4.74 -18.73
C ILE A 79 -11.91 5.15 -17.72
N PHE A 80 -12.11 6.29 -17.09
CA PHE A 80 -11.32 6.77 -15.96
C PHE A 80 -11.91 6.18 -14.69
N VAL A 81 -11.07 5.60 -13.83
CA VAL A 81 -11.48 4.96 -12.57
C VAL A 81 -10.66 5.51 -11.41
N ASN A 82 -11.30 5.85 -10.31
CA ASN A 82 -10.63 6.40 -9.13
C ASN A 82 -9.72 5.35 -8.48
N GLY A 83 -8.40 5.62 -8.51
CA GLY A 83 -7.38 4.74 -7.96
C GLY A 83 -7.45 4.54 -6.44
N SER A 84 -8.14 5.44 -5.71
CA SER A 84 -8.32 5.33 -4.26
C SER A 84 -9.40 4.33 -3.86
N VAL A 85 -10.30 3.94 -4.79
CA VAL A 85 -11.45 3.09 -4.54
C VAL A 85 -11.06 1.61 -4.63
N PHE A 86 -11.50 0.81 -3.66
CA PHE A 86 -11.32 -0.64 -3.67
C PHE A 86 -12.24 -1.28 -4.72
N ALA A 87 -11.66 -2.00 -5.67
CA ALA A 87 -12.40 -2.69 -6.70
C ALA A 87 -13.22 -3.85 -6.13
N THR A 88 -14.45 -4.00 -6.63
CA THR A 88 -15.33 -5.13 -6.38
C THR A 88 -15.97 -5.61 -7.69
N GLU A 89 -16.39 -6.88 -7.76
CA GLU A 89 -17.10 -7.40 -8.95
C GLU A 89 -18.38 -6.58 -9.28
N ALA A 90 -19.09 -6.11 -8.24
CA ALA A 90 -20.29 -5.29 -8.41
C ALA A 90 -19.95 -3.92 -9.01
N LEU A 91 -18.88 -3.30 -8.52
CA LEU A 91 -18.43 -2.00 -9.01
C LEU A 91 -17.93 -2.08 -10.45
N VAL A 92 -17.16 -3.11 -10.80
CA VAL A 92 -16.72 -3.36 -12.19
C VAL A 92 -17.92 -3.52 -13.13
N LYS A 93 -18.98 -4.25 -12.69
CA LYS A 93 -20.21 -4.39 -13.48
C LYS A 93 -20.95 -3.05 -13.69
N ALA A 94 -20.94 -2.17 -12.68
CA ALA A 94 -21.55 -0.84 -12.79
C ALA A 94 -20.73 0.06 -13.73
N ILE A 95 -19.40 0.07 -13.59
CA ILE A 95 -18.49 0.85 -14.45
C ILE A 95 -18.60 0.44 -15.91
N ASN A 96 -18.67 -0.86 -16.21
CA ASN A 96 -18.77 -1.36 -17.58
C ASN A 96 -20.13 -1.10 -18.27
N LYS A 97 -21.10 -0.55 -17.54
CA LYS A 97 -22.41 -0.12 -18.07
C LYS A 97 -22.44 1.39 -18.40
N LEU A 98 -21.41 2.13 -18.02
CA LEU A 98 -21.35 3.56 -18.33
C LEU A 98 -21.27 3.79 -19.84
N GLU A 99 -22.18 4.61 -20.35
CA GLU A 99 -22.14 5.10 -21.72
C GLU A 99 -21.19 6.30 -21.82
N ALA A 100 -20.75 6.63 -23.03
CA ALA A 100 -19.97 7.85 -23.26
C ALA A 100 -20.73 9.10 -22.78
N GLY A 101 -20.06 9.98 -22.06
CA GLY A 101 -20.67 11.15 -21.44
C GLY A 101 -21.27 10.91 -20.06
N GLN A 102 -21.09 9.71 -19.46
CA GLN A 102 -21.59 9.38 -18.13
C GLN A 102 -20.46 9.23 -17.10
N LYS A 103 -20.79 9.54 -15.84
CA LYS A 103 -19.94 9.30 -14.68
C LYS A 103 -20.67 8.55 -13.58
N LEU A 104 -19.97 7.67 -12.86
CA LEU A 104 -20.45 6.97 -11.69
C LEU A 104 -19.99 7.72 -10.44
N VAL A 105 -20.92 8.05 -9.54
CA VAL A 105 -20.64 8.84 -8.34
C VAL A 105 -21.27 8.24 -7.09
N GLN A 106 -20.67 8.48 -5.93
CA GLN A 106 -21.30 8.27 -4.61
C GLN A 106 -21.13 9.55 -3.78
N GLY A 107 -22.22 10.30 -3.61
CA GLY A 107 -22.15 11.65 -3.07
C GLY A 107 -21.17 12.51 -3.91
N ASP A 108 -20.22 13.12 -3.27
CA ASP A 108 -19.19 13.96 -3.92
C ASP A 108 -18.01 13.15 -4.51
N VAL A 109 -18.03 11.83 -4.36
CA VAL A 109 -16.93 10.98 -4.83
C VAL A 109 -17.16 10.57 -6.27
N LEU A 110 -16.29 11.02 -7.17
CA LEU A 110 -16.19 10.48 -8.53
C LEU A 110 -15.54 9.09 -8.45
N ILE A 111 -16.29 8.06 -8.84
CA ILE A 111 -15.82 6.66 -8.86
C ILE A 111 -15.22 6.33 -10.22
N ALA A 112 -15.94 6.66 -11.29
CA ALA A 112 -15.50 6.44 -12.66
C ALA A 112 -16.17 7.41 -13.62
N ALA A 113 -15.58 7.64 -14.79
CA ALA A 113 -16.14 8.44 -15.86
C ALA A 113 -15.81 7.81 -17.21
N ASN A 114 -16.78 7.76 -18.11
CA ASN A 114 -16.59 7.38 -19.50
C ASN A 114 -16.72 8.63 -20.39
N THR A 115 -15.61 9.07 -20.95
CA THR A 115 -15.57 10.26 -21.80
C THR A 115 -14.68 10.05 -23.01
N GLU A 116 -15.00 10.70 -24.11
CA GLU A 116 -14.19 10.78 -25.33
C GLU A 116 -13.27 12.00 -25.32
N ASP A 117 -13.43 12.89 -24.33
CA ASP A 117 -12.59 14.08 -24.20
C ASP A 117 -11.15 13.71 -23.78
N THR A 118 -10.22 14.53 -24.22
CA THR A 118 -8.83 14.43 -23.74
C THR A 118 -8.72 14.89 -22.30
N VAL A 119 -8.37 13.96 -21.39
CA VAL A 119 -8.27 14.21 -19.97
C VAL A 119 -6.82 14.25 -19.54
N TYR A 120 -6.43 15.36 -18.90
CA TYR A 120 -5.17 15.50 -18.18
C TYR A 120 -5.47 15.65 -16.69
N TYR A 121 -4.50 15.38 -15.82
CA TYR A 121 -4.69 15.53 -14.39
C TYR A 121 -5.25 16.93 -14.00
N LYS A 122 -4.75 17.97 -14.66
CA LYS A 122 -5.16 19.36 -14.41
C LYS A 122 -6.61 19.69 -14.81
N ASN A 123 -7.19 18.96 -15.77
CA ASN A 123 -8.55 19.23 -16.26
C ASN A 123 -9.57 18.13 -15.92
N LEU A 124 -9.17 17.10 -15.15
CA LEU A 124 -10.05 15.98 -14.81
C LEU A 124 -11.39 16.46 -14.23
N ASN A 125 -11.35 17.37 -13.26
CA ASN A 125 -12.56 17.87 -12.60
C ASN A 125 -13.47 18.61 -13.60
N SER A 126 -12.91 19.52 -14.43
CA SER A 126 -13.71 20.29 -15.40
C SER A 126 -14.31 19.40 -16.49
N VAL A 127 -13.57 18.42 -16.99
CA VAL A 127 -14.09 17.47 -17.99
C VAL A 127 -15.20 16.61 -17.40
N THR A 128 -15.03 16.12 -16.17
CA THR A 128 -16.02 15.24 -15.55
C THR A 128 -17.20 15.98 -14.93
N GLU A 129 -17.12 17.29 -14.66
CA GLU A 129 -18.21 18.08 -14.13
C GLU A 129 -19.45 18.07 -15.06
N GLY A 130 -19.24 18.21 -16.37
CA GLY A 130 -20.31 18.25 -17.38
C GLY A 130 -20.95 16.90 -17.72
N LEU A 131 -20.43 15.78 -17.20
CA LEU A 131 -20.95 14.45 -17.51
C LEU A 131 -22.23 14.13 -16.73
N GLU A 132 -23.13 13.34 -17.34
CA GLU A 132 -24.31 12.82 -16.68
C GLU A 132 -23.93 11.93 -15.47
N ALA A 133 -24.45 12.26 -14.29
CA ALA A 133 -24.14 11.54 -13.08
C ALA A 133 -25.09 10.36 -12.84
N ILE A 134 -24.52 9.16 -12.76
CA ILE A 134 -25.18 7.93 -12.35
C ILE A 134 -24.81 7.65 -10.89
N ALA A 135 -25.80 7.61 -10.00
CA ALA A 135 -25.58 7.33 -8.59
C ALA A 135 -25.25 5.85 -8.37
N TYR A 136 -24.22 5.59 -7.56
CA TYR A 136 -23.88 4.25 -7.06
C TYR A 136 -24.29 4.15 -5.60
N GLU A 137 -25.36 3.41 -5.33
CA GLU A 137 -25.97 3.31 -3.99
C GLU A 137 -25.13 2.53 -2.97
N PRO A 138 -24.49 1.38 -3.32
CA PRO A 138 -23.69 0.65 -2.34
C PRO A 138 -22.47 1.45 -1.87
N GLU A 139 -22.16 1.35 -0.56
CA GLU A 139 -20.99 2.04 -0.01
C GLU A 139 -19.68 1.57 -0.68
N VAL A 140 -18.87 2.52 -1.15
CA VAL A 140 -17.55 2.23 -1.66
C VAL A 140 -16.50 2.44 -0.58
N GLN A 141 -15.64 1.44 -0.43
CA GLN A 141 -14.44 1.57 0.41
C GLN A 141 -13.33 2.25 -0.40
N ARG A 142 -12.62 3.18 0.24
CA ARG A 142 -11.49 3.87 -0.41
C ARG A 142 -10.40 4.26 0.58
N LEU A 143 -9.19 4.47 0.09
CA LEU A 143 -8.09 5.06 0.84
C LEU A 143 -8.28 6.59 0.86
N LYS A 144 -8.52 7.16 2.02
CA LYS A 144 -8.69 8.59 2.23
C LYS A 144 -7.48 9.21 2.92
N ASN A 145 -6.86 8.44 3.80
CA ASN A 145 -5.75 8.88 4.64
C ASN A 145 -4.66 7.80 4.67
N ASN A 146 -3.44 8.16 4.98
CA ASN A 146 -2.32 7.24 5.03
C ASN A 146 -2.48 6.12 6.09
N TRP A 147 -3.20 6.36 7.18
CA TRP A 147 -3.53 5.31 8.17
C TRP A 147 -4.65 4.36 7.71
N ASP A 148 -5.41 4.69 6.69
CA ASP A 148 -6.39 3.77 6.09
C ASP A 148 -5.71 2.52 5.54
N ILE A 149 -4.45 2.63 5.14
CA ILE A 149 -3.67 1.53 4.55
C ILE A 149 -3.60 0.34 5.51
N PHE A 150 -3.22 0.54 6.78
CA PHE A 150 -3.21 -0.55 7.75
C PHE A 150 -4.61 -0.81 8.36
N SER A 151 -5.46 0.23 8.48
CA SER A 151 -6.79 0.06 9.09
C SER A 151 -7.77 -0.75 8.22
N LYS A 152 -7.62 -0.66 6.90
CA LYS A 152 -8.45 -1.41 5.93
C LYS A 152 -7.79 -2.71 5.46
N ASN A 153 -6.60 -3.00 5.94
CA ASN A 153 -5.80 -4.14 5.47
C ASN A 153 -6.47 -5.50 5.74
N ASP A 154 -7.16 -5.67 6.87
CA ASP A 154 -7.90 -6.91 7.17
C ASP A 154 -8.95 -7.21 6.09
N ALA A 155 -9.83 -6.28 5.83
CA ALA A 155 -10.87 -6.45 4.81
C ALA A 155 -10.26 -6.66 3.41
N ALA A 156 -9.17 -5.96 3.11
CA ALA A 156 -8.46 -6.08 1.84
C ALA A 156 -7.83 -7.47 1.67
N ILE A 157 -7.11 -7.99 2.68
CA ILE A 157 -6.52 -9.34 2.63
C ILE A 157 -7.60 -10.41 2.41
N ARG A 158 -8.74 -10.32 3.13
CA ARG A 158 -9.84 -11.29 2.99
C ARG A 158 -10.45 -11.26 1.60
N ALA A 159 -10.70 -10.07 1.06
CA ALA A 159 -11.24 -9.91 -0.28
C ALA A 159 -10.26 -10.43 -1.35
N ASP A 160 -9.00 -10.04 -1.25
CA ASP A 160 -7.96 -10.45 -2.19
C ASP A 160 -7.71 -11.96 -2.13
N PHE A 161 -7.70 -12.55 -0.92
CA PHE A 161 -7.57 -13.99 -0.76
C PHE A 161 -8.64 -14.74 -1.52
N SER A 162 -9.90 -14.28 -1.43
CA SER A 162 -11.01 -14.88 -2.17
C SER A 162 -10.83 -14.75 -3.69
N ILE A 163 -10.26 -13.66 -4.17
CA ILE A 163 -10.01 -13.43 -5.60
C ILE A 163 -8.87 -14.32 -6.09
N ILE A 164 -7.70 -14.27 -5.40
CA ILE A 164 -6.47 -14.92 -5.85
C ILE A 164 -6.54 -16.45 -5.77
N THR A 165 -7.31 -17.00 -4.82
CA THR A 165 -7.42 -18.45 -4.62
C THR A 165 -8.58 -19.10 -5.38
N LYS A 166 -9.45 -18.30 -6.00
CA LYS A 166 -10.67 -18.78 -6.69
C LYS A 166 -10.34 -19.81 -7.77
N GLY A 167 -10.80 -21.05 -7.56
CA GLY A 167 -10.58 -22.16 -8.49
C GLY A 167 -9.15 -22.71 -8.53
N ARG A 168 -8.28 -22.29 -7.60
CA ARG A 168 -6.89 -22.73 -7.50
C ARG A 168 -6.69 -23.69 -6.34
N LYS A 169 -5.63 -24.47 -6.39
CA LYS A 169 -5.21 -25.37 -5.31
C LYS A 169 -3.91 -24.84 -4.71
N SER A 170 -3.86 -24.82 -3.37
CA SER A 170 -2.63 -24.56 -2.63
C SER A 170 -1.58 -25.64 -2.91
N ALA A 171 -0.31 -25.28 -2.85
CA ALA A 171 0.77 -26.26 -2.74
C ALA A 171 0.57 -27.15 -1.50
N ALA A 172 1.27 -28.27 -1.46
CA ALA A 172 1.17 -29.23 -0.36
C ALA A 172 1.55 -28.58 0.99
N LEU A 173 0.70 -28.80 2.01
CA LEU A 173 0.98 -28.28 3.35
C LEU A 173 2.13 -29.08 3.98
N PRO A 174 3.16 -28.40 4.54
CA PRO A 174 4.29 -29.10 5.17
C PRO A 174 3.84 -29.90 6.39
N ALA A 175 4.26 -31.15 6.48
CA ALA A 175 3.89 -32.04 7.59
C ALA A 175 4.62 -31.74 8.91
N HIS A 176 5.68 -30.94 8.88
CA HIS A 176 6.56 -30.63 10.00
C HIS A 176 6.24 -29.33 10.75
N ILE A 177 5.08 -28.74 10.46
CA ILE A 177 4.62 -27.50 11.10
C ILE A 177 3.24 -27.70 11.76
N THR A 178 2.89 -26.81 12.68
CA THR A 178 1.56 -26.80 13.31
C THR A 178 0.64 -25.85 12.58
N ILE A 179 -0.52 -26.33 12.11
CA ILE A 179 -1.51 -25.51 11.39
C ILE A 179 -2.89 -25.69 12.02
N THR A 180 -3.58 -24.59 12.30
CA THR A 180 -5.03 -24.54 12.60
C THR A 180 -5.74 -23.69 11.53
N GLY A 181 -6.97 -24.03 11.15
CA GLY A 181 -7.71 -23.34 10.07
C GLY A 181 -7.14 -23.58 8.69
N LYS A 182 -6.80 -24.83 8.38
CA LYS A 182 -6.11 -25.23 7.10
C LYS A 182 -6.84 -24.76 5.83
N GLU A 183 -8.14 -24.67 5.88
CA GLU A 183 -9.00 -24.19 4.77
C GLU A 183 -8.77 -22.73 4.41
N ASN A 184 -8.21 -21.95 5.34
CA ASN A 184 -7.89 -20.54 5.15
C ASN A 184 -6.38 -20.30 4.88
N LEU A 185 -5.61 -21.37 4.63
CA LEU A 185 -4.19 -21.28 4.29
C LEU A 185 -3.98 -21.60 2.82
N PHE A 186 -3.32 -20.69 2.11
CA PHE A 186 -2.93 -20.88 0.72
C PHE A 186 -1.42 -20.64 0.57
N ILE A 187 -0.72 -21.62 0.04
CA ILE A 187 0.72 -21.59 -0.22
C ILE A 187 0.94 -21.69 -1.72
N GLU A 188 1.64 -20.74 -2.30
CA GLU A 188 2.02 -20.75 -3.70
C GLU A 188 3.19 -21.73 -3.96
N GLU A 189 3.37 -22.09 -5.21
CA GLU A 189 4.48 -22.92 -5.65
C GLU A 189 5.84 -22.26 -5.32
N GLY A 190 6.81 -23.09 -4.91
CA GLY A 190 8.16 -22.63 -4.55
C GLY A 190 8.28 -22.06 -3.13
N ALA A 191 7.17 -21.70 -2.48
CA ALA A 191 7.22 -21.19 -1.12
C ALA A 191 7.67 -22.28 -0.12
N LYS A 192 8.45 -21.87 0.88
CA LYS A 192 9.03 -22.77 1.88
C LYS A 192 8.61 -22.35 3.28
N VAL A 193 8.14 -23.30 4.06
CA VAL A 193 7.84 -23.10 5.49
C VAL A 193 8.67 -24.10 6.28
N TYR A 194 9.57 -23.59 7.10
CA TYR A 194 10.56 -24.39 7.80
C TYR A 194 10.05 -24.96 9.15
N ALA A 195 10.86 -25.80 9.77
CA ALA A 195 10.48 -26.55 10.95
C ALA A 195 10.11 -25.65 12.15
N GLY A 196 9.19 -26.12 12.99
CA GLY A 196 8.77 -25.42 14.21
C GLY A 196 7.86 -24.21 13.99
N CYS A 197 7.47 -23.91 12.74
CA CYS A 197 6.50 -22.86 12.49
C CYS A 197 5.10 -23.23 13.00
N ILE A 198 4.37 -22.22 13.51
CA ILE A 198 2.98 -22.33 13.96
C ILE A 198 2.15 -21.34 13.15
N ILE A 199 1.14 -21.85 12.43
CA ILE A 199 0.24 -21.02 11.62
C ILE A 199 -1.20 -21.23 12.11
N ASN A 200 -1.80 -20.15 12.64
CA ASN A 200 -3.22 -20.11 12.99
C ASN A 200 -3.95 -19.23 11.97
N ALA A 201 -4.69 -19.86 11.06
CA ALA A 201 -5.52 -19.21 10.05
C ALA A 201 -7.01 -19.18 10.42
N GLU A 202 -7.42 -19.52 11.66
CA GLU A 202 -8.82 -19.47 12.10
C GLU A 202 -9.33 -18.04 12.22
N ALA A 203 -8.50 -17.11 12.67
CA ALA A 203 -8.87 -15.70 12.80
C ALA A 203 -8.95 -14.96 11.44
N GLY A 204 -8.26 -15.48 10.43
CA GLY A 204 -8.27 -14.91 9.08
C GLY A 204 -7.32 -15.64 8.15
N PRO A 205 -7.46 -15.42 6.83
CA PRO A 205 -6.69 -16.14 5.83
C PRO A 205 -5.19 -15.85 5.92
N VAL A 206 -4.40 -16.86 5.58
CA VAL A 206 -2.95 -16.74 5.44
C VAL A 206 -2.57 -17.09 4.00
N TYR A 207 -2.03 -16.12 3.29
CA TYR A 207 -1.51 -16.26 1.94
C TYR A 207 0.01 -16.20 1.97
N ILE A 208 0.67 -17.23 1.44
CA ILE A 208 2.13 -17.31 1.31
C ILE A 208 2.45 -17.34 -0.17
N GLY A 209 3.00 -16.25 -0.67
CA GLY A 209 3.30 -15.99 -2.07
C GLY A 209 4.40 -16.89 -2.63
N LYS A 210 4.55 -16.86 -3.94
CA LYS A 210 5.52 -17.66 -4.68
C LYS A 210 6.95 -17.41 -4.15
N ASP A 211 7.71 -18.49 -3.97
CA ASP A 211 9.09 -18.45 -3.49
C ASP A 211 9.31 -17.69 -2.16
N ALA A 212 8.24 -17.42 -1.39
CA ALA A 212 8.37 -16.84 -0.06
C ALA A 212 8.92 -17.86 0.95
N GLU A 213 9.66 -17.38 1.93
CA GLU A 213 10.29 -18.23 2.96
C GLU A 213 9.82 -17.83 4.37
N ILE A 214 9.27 -18.80 5.10
CA ILE A 214 8.90 -18.66 6.52
C ILE A 214 9.89 -19.47 7.33
N LEU A 215 10.84 -18.80 7.99
CA LEU A 215 11.95 -19.46 8.67
C LEU A 215 11.53 -20.07 10.01
N GLU A 216 12.42 -20.89 10.56
CA GLU A 216 12.19 -21.76 11.72
C GLU A 216 11.58 -21.03 12.91
N GLY A 217 10.61 -21.67 13.55
CA GLY A 217 10.02 -21.19 14.81
C GLY A 217 9.13 -19.95 14.67
N THR A 218 8.82 -19.50 13.46
CA THR A 218 7.91 -18.37 13.24
C THR A 218 6.49 -18.71 13.70
N MET A 219 5.85 -17.76 14.40
CA MET A 219 4.46 -17.85 14.85
C MET A 219 3.60 -16.84 14.11
N ILE A 220 2.58 -17.35 13.41
CA ILE A 220 1.66 -16.54 12.59
C ILE A 220 0.24 -16.73 13.10
N ARG A 221 -0.47 -15.62 13.31
CA ARG A 221 -1.92 -15.57 13.44
C ARG A 221 -2.48 -14.66 12.36
N GLY A 222 -3.27 -15.22 11.44
CA GLY A 222 -3.89 -14.48 10.34
C GLY A 222 -4.87 -13.39 10.79
N PRO A 223 -5.27 -12.50 9.85
CA PRO A 223 -4.91 -12.56 8.43
C PRO A 223 -3.47 -12.11 8.13
N LEU A 224 -2.85 -12.79 7.18
CA LEU A 224 -1.49 -12.48 6.70
C LEU A 224 -1.43 -12.59 5.18
N ALA A 225 -0.74 -11.66 4.55
CA ALA A 225 -0.24 -11.77 3.19
C ALA A 225 1.28 -11.68 3.18
N ALA A 226 1.97 -12.76 2.81
CA ALA A 226 3.40 -12.75 2.52
C ALA A 226 3.58 -12.77 0.99
N GLY A 227 4.13 -11.71 0.44
CA GLY A 227 4.33 -11.52 -1.00
C GLY A 227 5.42 -12.41 -1.58
N GLU A 228 5.52 -12.41 -2.90
CA GLU A 228 6.53 -13.18 -3.65
C GLU A 228 7.95 -12.84 -3.16
N HIS A 229 8.81 -13.86 -3.00
CA HIS A 229 10.20 -13.75 -2.54
C HIS A 229 10.37 -13.06 -1.17
N SER A 230 9.32 -12.87 -0.39
CA SER A 230 9.43 -12.32 0.96
C SER A 230 10.03 -13.34 1.93
N VAL A 231 10.68 -12.86 2.97
CA VAL A 231 11.29 -13.72 4.01
C VAL A 231 10.80 -13.29 5.39
N ILE A 232 10.10 -14.19 6.09
CA ILE A 232 9.81 -14.02 7.51
C ILE A 232 10.92 -14.71 8.31
N LYS A 233 11.62 -13.94 9.14
CA LYS A 233 12.83 -14.37 9.85
C LYS A 233 12.52 -15.31 11.01
N MET A 234 13.51 -16.10 11.42
CA MET A 234 13.40 -17.07 12.50
C MET A 234 12.79 -16.49 13.78
N GLY A 235 11.84 -17.20 14.37
CA GLY A 235 11.21 -16.83 15.65
C GLY A 235 10.32 -15.59 15.58
N ALA A 236 10.01 -15.06 14.40
CA ALA A 236 9.12 -13.90 14.27
C ALA A 236 7.72 -14.17 14.81
N LYS A 237 7.09 -13.15 15.38
CA LYS A 237 5.71 -13.18 15.89
C LYS A 237 4.88 -12.22 15.04
N ILE A 238 4.04 -12.77 14.17
CA ILE A 238 3.21 -11.99 13.24
C ILE A 238 1.74 -12.18 13.58
N TYR A 239 1.04 -11.09 13.86
CA TYR A 239 -0.40 -11.11 14.14
C TYR A 239 -1.06 -9.79 13.75
N GLY A 240 -2.40 -9.72 13.87
CA GLY A 240 -3.14 -8.63 13.24
C GLY A 240 -3.03 -8.71 11.71
N ALA A 241 -3.83 -7.92 11.02
CA ALA A 241 -3.87 -7.94 9.57
C ALA A 241 -2.57 -7.39 8.95
N THR A 242 -1.61 -8.28 8.68
CA THR A 242 -0.28 -7.90 8.23
C THR A 242 -0.05 -8.26 6.77
N THR A 243 0.47 -7.30 6.01
CA THR A 243 0.96 -7.50 4.64
C THR A 243 2.46 -7.30 4.60
N ILE A 244 3.18 -8.33 4.19
CA ILE A 244 4.61 -8.28 3.89
C ILE A 244 4.73 -8.32 2.37
N GLY A 245 4.99 -7.18 1.75
CA GLY A 245 5.06 -7.05 0.30
C GLY A 245 6.20 -7.86 -0.34
N PRO A 246 6.22 -7.95 -1.67
CA PRO A 246 7.23 -8.71 -2.39
C PRO A 246 8.66 -8.29 -2.01
N GLY A 247 9.57 -9.26 -1.89
CA GLY A 247 10.98 -9.04 -1.60
C GLY A 247 11.31 -8.51 -0.19
N CYS A 248 10.31 -8.28 0.66
CA CYS A 248 10.53 -7.80 2.03
C CYS A 248 11.14 -8.86 2.94
N LYS A 249 11.94 -8.43 3.91
CA LYS A 249 12.49 -9.30 4.96
C LYS A 249 12.05 -8.79 6.33
N VAL A 250 11.24 -9.59 7.04
CA VAL A 250 10.56 -9.13 8.26
C VAL A 250 10.81 -10.09 9.41
N GLY A 251 11.15 -9.56 10.59
CA GLY A 251 11.39 -10.29 11.83
C GLY A 251 10.98 -9.50 13.07
N GLY A 252 11.11 -10.11 14.23
CA GLY A 252 10.69 -9.56 15.50
C GLY A 252 9.18 -9.68 15.74
N GLU A 253 8.58 -8.70 16.38
CA GLU A 253 7.15 -8.68 16.69
C GLU A 253 6.42 -7.67 15.82
N ILE A 254 5.48 -8.16 15.01
CA ILE A 254 4.76 -7.38 13.99
C ILE A 254 3.26 -7.53 14.20
N ASN A 255 2.56 -6.41 14.29
CA ASN A 255 1.12 -6.38 14.52
C ASN A 255 0.41 -5.37 13.62
N ASN A 256 -0.39 -5.83 12.67
CA ASN A 256 -1.19 -4.98 11.79
C ASN A 256 -0.34 -3.95 11.01
N VAL A 257 0.61 -4.44 10.23
CA VAL A 257 1.57 -3.63 9.47
C VAL A 257 1.45 -3.93 7.98
N VAL A 258 1.59 -2.91 7.16
CA VAL A 258 1.72 -3.04 5.71
C VAL A 258 3.12 -2.62 5.28
N PHE A 259 3.90 -3.56 4.75
CA PHE A 259 5.14 -3.30 4.02
C PHE A 259 4.83 -3.32 2.52
N PHE A 260 5.29 -2.32 1.77
CA PHE A 260 5.00 -2.27 0.33
C PHE A 260 5.81 -3.29 -0.46
N ALA A 261 7.07 -3.05 -0.69
CA ALA A 261 7.97 -4.01 -1.31
C ALA A 261 9.44 -3.71 -0.92
N ASN A 262 10.32 -4.70 -1.09
CA ASN A 262 11.77 -4.56 -1.01
C ASN A 262 12.31 -3.91 0.29
N SER A 263 11.53 -3.94 1.37
CA SER A 263 11.87 -3.30 2.63
C SER A 263 12.25 -4.31 3.70
N ASN A 264 13.15 -3.90 4.60
CA ASN A 264 13.69 -4.75 5.64
C ASN A 264 13.39 -4.21 7.04
N LYS A 265 12.73 -5.02 7.87
CA LYS A 265 12.79 -5.02 9.33
C LYS A 265 13.16 -6.43 9.78
N ALA A 266 14.38 -6.86 9.45
CA ALA A 266 14.78 -8.27 9.53
C ALA A 266 15.13 -8.75 10.95
N HIS A 267 15.24 -7.86 11.90
CA HIS A 267 15.68 -8.12 13.27
C HIS A 267 14.57 -7.92 14.29
N ASP A 268 14.83 -8.24 15.57
CA ASP A 268 13.90 -8.01 16.68
C ASP A 268 13.48 -6.55 16.85
N GLY A 269 12.54 -6.29 17.71
CA GLY A 269 11.86 -5.03 17.94
C GLY A 269 10.39 -5.08 17.54
N TYR A 270 9.56 -4.27 18.20
CA TYR A 270 8.11 -4.19 17.98
C TYR A 270 7.75 -3.15 16.92
N LEU A 271 6.87 -3.54 16.00
CA LEU A 271 6.25 -2.63 15.04
C LEU A 271 4.75 -2.95 14.94
N GLY A 272 3.91 -1.96 15.21
CA GLY A 272 2.45 -2.14 15.20
C GLY A 272 1.70 -0.97 14.57
N ASN A 273 0.56 -1.26 13.90
CA ASN A 273 -0.32 -0.29 13.24
C ASN A 273 0.47 0.71 12.37
N ALA A 274 1.28 0.18 11.46
CA ALA A 274 2.28 0.94 10.72
C ALA A 274 2.19 0.68 9.20
N VAL A 275 2.75 1.60 8.43
CA VAL A 275 2.96 1.44 6.99
C VAL A 275 4.40 1.76 6.66
N ILE A 276 5.05 0.85 5.98
CA ILE A 276 6.44 0.99 5.54
C ILE A 276 6.47 0.99 4.02
N GLY A 277 6.99 2.05 3.44
CA GLY A 277 7.15 2.23 1.99
C GLY A 277 8.10 1.21 1.37
N GLU A 278 8.55 1.47 0.16
CA GLU A 278 9.51 0.63 -0.54
C GLU A 278 10.95 1.01 -0.22
N TRP A 279 11.84 0.01 -0.30
CA TRP A 279 13.28 0.20 -0.14
C TRP A 279 13.70 0.79 1.21
N CYS A 280 12.82 0.65 2.22
CA CYS A 280 13.13 1.04 3.59
C CYS A 280 14.02 0.02 4.28
N ASN A 281 14.89 0.49 5.18
CA ASN A 281 15.70 -0.40 6.00
C ASN A 281 15.68 0.03 7.47
N MET A 282 15.16 -0.84 8.32
CA MET A 282 15.09 -0.61 9.77
C MET A 282 16.19 -1.40 10.45
N GLY A 283 17.06 -0.70 11.18
CA GLY A 283 18.14 -1.31 11.94
C GLY A 283 17.65 -2.27 13.02
N ALA A 284 18.55 -3.11 13.51
CA ALA A 284 18.26 -4.08 14.56
C ALA A 284 17.69 -3.38 15.81
N ASP A 285 16.76 -4.06 16.46
CA ASP A 285 16.06 -3.58 17.67
C ASP A 285 15.33 -2.20 17.46
N THR A 286 14.88 -1.95 16.24
CA THR A 286 14.01 -0.80 15.98
C THR A 286 12.62 -1.07 16.54
N ASN A 287 12.14 -0.17 17.40
CA ASN A 287 10.84 -0.24 18.05
C ASN A 287 9.96 0.96 17.69
N CYS A 288 8.66 0.75 17.59
CA CYS A 288 7.69 1.84 17.44
C CYS A 288 6.52 1.68 18.39
N SER A 289 6.28 2.67 19.22
CA SER A 289 5.04 2.73 20.01
C SER A 289 3.84 3.01 19.11
N ASN A 290 2.74 2.29 19.30
CA ASN A 290 1.49 2.50 18.57
C ASN A 290 0.31 2.94 19.46
N LEU A 291 0.50 2.99 20.78
CA LEU A 291 -0.52 3.36 21.77
C LEU A 291 0.04 4.38 22.74
N LYS A 292 -0.72 5.44 23.03
CA LYS A 292 -0.37 6.38 24.10
C LYS A 292 -0.68 5.80 25.48
N ASN A 293 0.09 6.18 26.49
CA ASN A 293 -0.11 5.74 27.87
C ASN A 293 -1.47 6.15 28.47
N ASN A 294 -2.04 7.24 27.99
CA ASN A 294 -3.35 7.75 28.41
C ASN A 294 -4.51 7.28 27.52
N TYR A 295 -4.24 6.41 26.54
CA TYR A 295 -5.21 5.88 25.58
C TYR A 295 -5.94 6.91 24.71
N ASP A 296 -5.43 8.14 24.65
CA ASP A 296 -5.99 9.19 23.81
C ASP A 296 -5.81 8.88 22.32
N GLU A 297 -6.68 9.50 21.52
CA GLU A 297 -6.58 9.54 20.08
C GLU A 297 -5.18 9.98 19.62
N ILE A 298 -4.64 9.27 18.62
CA ILE A 298 -3.34 9.59 18.05
C ILE A 298 -3.51 10.69 17.01
N LYS A 299 -2.56 11.60 17.00
CA LYS A 299 -2.41 12.64 15.96
C LYS A 299 -1.17 12.35 15.14
N ILE A 300 -1.26 12.61 13.85
CA ILE A 300 -0.13 12.57 12.92
C ILE A 300 0.09 13.95 12.30
N TRP A 301 1.25 14.12 11.70
CA TRP A 301 1.52 15.30 10.88
C TRP A 301 1.00 15.08 9.47
N ASP A 302 0.24 16.03 8.96
CA ASP A 302 -0.23 16.09 7.58
C ASP A 302 0.64 17.10 6.83
N GLU A 303 1.42 16.63 5.86
CA GLU A 303 2.38 17.46 5.11
C GLU A 303 1.67 18.49 4.24
N HIS A 304 0.56 18.13 3.61
CA HIS A 304 -0.16 19.01 2.70
C HIS A 304 -0.76 20.22 3.44
N THR A 305 -1.38 19.97 4.59
CA THR A 305 -1.98 21.06 5.38
C THR A 305 -0.99 21.71 6.34
N ASN A 306 0.21 21.13 6.50
CA ASN A 306 1.25 21.54 7.44
C ASN A 306 0.72 21.65 8.86
N LYS A 307 -0.05 20.65 9.30
CA LYS A 307 -0.71 20.62 10.61
C LYS A 307 -0.76 19.21 11.20
N SER A 308 -0.90 19.17 12.53
CA SER A 308 -1.20 17.91 13.22
C SER A 308 -2.70 17.61 13.12
N VAL A 309 -3.07 16.48 12.54
CA VAL A 309 -4.46 16.03 12.35
C VAL A 309 -4.78 14.84 13.24
N LYS A 310 -6.02 14.74 13.66
CA LYS A 310 -6.55 13.62 14.45
C LYS A 310 -6.87 12.45 13.52
N THR A 311 -6.46 11.24 13.90
CA THR A 311 -6.69 10.03 13.11
C THR A 311 -8.03 9.35 13.37
N GLY A 312 -8.68 9.65 14.50
CA GLY A 312 -9.82 8.88 15.00
C GLY A 312 -9.41 7.56 15.65
N LEU A 313 -8.12 7.24 15.71
CA LEU A 313 -7.61 5.95 16.14
C LEU A 313 -6.90 6.03 17.50
N THR A 314 -7.11 5.00 18.32
CA THR A 314 -6.34 4.78 19.57
C THR A 314 -4.98 4.16 19.28
N PHE A 315 -4.85 3.42 18.16
CA PHE A 315 -3.62 2.75 17.74
C PHE A 315 -3.16 3.27 16.39
N CYS A 316 -1.97 3.89 16.34
CA CYS A 316 -1.28 4.29 15.13
C CYS A 316 0.22 4.40 15.42
N GLY A 317 1.01 3.64 14.71
CA GLY A 317 2.48 3.61 14.83
C GLY A 317 3.17 4.48 13.79
N LEU A 318 4.11 3.87 13.07
CA LEU A 318 5.00 4.53 12.12
C LEU A 318 4.42 4.55 10.71
N LEU A 319 4.48 5.70 10.06
CA LEU A 319 4.20 5.88 8.63
C LEU A 319 5.50 6.33 7.96
N MET A 320 6.19 5.41 7.26
CA MET A 320 7.54 5.65 6.75
C MET A 320 7.57 5.60 5.22
N GLY A 321 7.92 6.72 4.62
CA GLY A 321 8.04 6.88 3.16
C GLY A 321 9.24 6.13 2.57
N ASP A 322 9.21 5.98 1.26
CA ASP A 322 10.16 5.18 0.49
C ASP A 322 11.63 5.57 0.73
N HIS A 323 12.52 4.60 0.57
CA HIS A 323 13.98 4.74 0.71
C HIS A 323 14.46 5.26 2.06
N SER A 324 13.57 5.43 3.05
CA SER A 324 13.98 5.89 4.38
C SER A 324 14.61 4.76 5.20
N LYS A 325 15.56 5.12 6.02
CA LYS A 325 16.37 4.17 6.80
C LYS A 325 16.51 4.65 8.24
N CYS A 326 16.62 3.71 9.18
CA CYS A 326 16.98 4.06 10.55
C CYS A 326 18.08 3.15 11.09
N ALA A 327 18.86 3.70 12.00
CA ALA A 327 19.95 2.99 12.68
C ALA A 327 19.40 1.92 13.62
N ILE A 328 20.30 1.06 14.13
CA ILE A 328 20.00 0.12 15.21
C ILE A 328 19.53 0.87 16.46
N ASN A 329 18.68 0.20 17.26
CA ASN A 329 18.09 0.73 18.51
C ASN A 329 17.28 2.04 18.33
N THR A 330 16.77 2.31 17.12
CA THR A 330 15.91 3.48 16.91
C THR A 330 14.54 3.25 17.54
N ALA A 331 14.08 4.22 18.34
CA ALA A 331 12.75 4.19 18.96
C ALA A 331 11.87 5.28 18.35
N PHE A 332 10.74 4.89 17.76
CA PHE A 332 9.74 5.81 17.25
C PHE A 332 8.55 5.97 18.21
N ASN A 333 8.04 7.16 18.29
CA ASN A 333 6.84 7.48 19.07
C ASN A 333 5.57 7.17 18.24
N THR A 334 4.41 7.14 18.92
CA THR A 334 3.10 6.96 18.27
C THR A 334 2.83 8.01 17.19
N GLY A 335 2.34 7.59 16.04
CA GLY A 335 1.97 8.49 14.96
C GLY A 335 3.15 9.25 14.35
N THR A 336 4.34 8.67 14.35
CA THR A 336 5.49 9.27 13.66
C THR A 336 5.33 9.12 12.15
N VAL A 337 5.52 10.22 11.43
CA VAL A 337 5.55 10.29 9.97
C VAL A 337 6.96 10.59 9.52
N VAL A 338 7.51 9.74 8.68
CA VAL A 338 8.84 9.90 8.07
C VAL A 338 8.67 10.04 6.57
N GLY A 339 9.21 11.10 6.01
CA GLY A 339 9.19 11.37 4.58
C GLY A 339 10.07 10.39 3.78
N VAL A 340 10.31 10.71 2.52
CA VAL A 340 11.08 9.90 1.57
C VAL A 340 12.59 10.12 1.76
N SER A 341 13.40 9.08 1.59
CA SER A 341 14.89 9.13 1.58
C SER A 341 15.49 9.79 2.84
N SER A 342 14.90 9.57 4.00
CA SER A 342 15.41 10.10 5.27
C SER A 342 16.25 9.04 5.99
N ASN A 343 17.32 9.49 6.66
CA ASN A 343 18.19 8.64 7.48
C ASN A 343 18.09 9.09 8.94
N ILE A 344 17.57 8.22 9.80
CA ILE A 344 17.29 8.50 11.21
C ILE A 344 18.32 7.73 12.07
N PHE A 345 19.03 8.43 12.93
CA PHE A 345 20.01 7.87 13.86
C PHE A 345 20.18 8.76 15.09
N GLY A 346 20.92 8.27 16.08
CA GLY A 346 21.12 8.94 17.36
C GLY A 346 20.30 8.29 18.48
N SER A 347 20.41 8.84 19.70
CA SER A 347 19.72 8.35 20.88
C SER A 347 18.41 9.10 21.10
N GLY A 348 17.43 8.44 21.74
CA GLY A 348 16.12 9.04 22.03
C GLY A 348 15.13 8.95 20.89
N PHE A 349 14.01 9.67 21.03
CA PHE A 349 12.96 9.69 20.01
C PHE A 349 13.20 10.82 19.01
N PRO A 350 13.20 10.56 17.70
CA PRO A 350 13.14 11.64 16.71
C PRO A 350 11.80 12.41 16.83
N GLU A 351 11.75 13.56 16.19
CA GLU A 351 10.50 14.31 16.04
C GLU A 351 9.40 13.45 15.41
N LYS A 352 8.14 13.73 15.75
CA LYS A 352 7.00 12.99 15.17
C LYS A 352 6.81 13.19 13.66
N PHE A 353 7.40 14.22 13.13
CA PHE A 353 7.50 14.46 11.71
C PHE A 353 8.96 14.62 11.31
N VAL A 354 9.42 13.73 10.45
CA VAL A 354 10.73 13.75 9.81
C VAL A 354 10.49 14.06 8.34
N PRO A 355 10.81 15.25 7.85
CA PRO A 355 10.63 15.62 6.44
C PRO A 355 11.43 14.70 5.50
N SER A 356 11.07 14.70 4.23
CA SER A 356 11.84 14.00 3.20
C SER A 356 13.26 14.54 3.10
N PHE A 357 14.23 13.69 2.75
CA PHE A 357 15.65 14.03 2.64
C PHE A 357 16.24 14.61 3.92
N CYS A 358 15.88 14.04 5.06
CA CYS A 358 16.50 14.39 6.36
C CYS A 358 17.64 13.43 6.72
N TRP A 359 18.62 13.99 7.46
CA TRP A 359 19.76 13.28 8.03
C TRP A 359 19.95 13.68 9.48
N GLY A 360 19.71 12.79 10.43
CA GLY A 360 19.83 13.06 11.87
C GLY A 360 18.78 12.35 12.71
N GLY A 361 18.46 12.91 13.87
CA GLY A 361 17.49 12.33 14.82
C GLY A 361 17.12 13.33 15.91
N SER A 362 16.97 12.83 17.16
CA SER A 362 16.55 13.65 18.31
C SER A 362 17.50 14.82 18.65
N GLU A 363 18.76 14.72 18.28
CA GLU A 363 19.77 15.76 18.55
C GLU A 363 19.78 16.86 17.48
N GLY A 364 18.97 16.72 16.46
CA GLY A 364 18.82 17.65 15.34
C GLY A 364 18.87 16.96 13.99
N MET A 365 18.32 17.62 12.98
CA MET A 365 18.25 17.14 11.62
C MET A 365 18.84 18.14 10.64
N THR A 366 19.51 17.63 9.62
CA THR A 366 20.04 18.40 8.50
C THR A 366 19.47 17.85 7.20
N THR A 367 19.62 18.58 6.10
CA THR A 367 19.23 18.10 4.79
C THR A 367 20.19 17.00 4.32
N TYR A 368 19.65 15.87 3.92
CA TYR A 368 20.42 14.79 3.30
C TYR A 368 20.75 15.17 1.85
N ASP A 369 22.03 15.07 1.51
CA ASP A 369 22.52 15.40 0.17
C ASP A 369 21.84 14.53 -0.89
N ILE A 370 21.25 15.16 -1.91
CA ILE A 370 20.48 14.49 -2.95
C ILE A 370 21.32 13.48 -3.76
N ASN A 371 22.59 13.79 -4.03
CA ASN A 371 23.44 12.89 -4.82
C ASN A 371 23.74 11.62 -4.02
N ARG A 372 23.98 11.74 -2.72
CA ARG A 372 24.16 10.58 -1.82
C ARG A 372 22.88 9.78 -1.67
N ALA A 373 21.73 10.45 -1.63
CA ALA A 373 20.43 9.77 -1.59
C ALA A 373 20.22 8.95 -2.87
N MET A 374 20.51 9.51 -4.04
CA MET A 374 20.42 8.83 -5.33
C MET A 374 21.43 7.68 -5.47
N GLU A 375 22.68 7.85 -5.02
CA GLU A 375 23.66 6.75 -4.96
C GLU A 375 23.14 5.59 -4.09
N THR A 376 22.50 5.90 -2.96
CA THR A 376 21.93 4.88 -2.07
C THR A 376 20.73 4.18 -2.73
N ALA A 377 19.91 4.90 -3.48
CA ALA A 377 18.76 4.33 -4.18
C ALA A 377 19.16 3.42 -5.36
N ASN A 378 20.31 3.69 -5.98
CA ASN A 378 20.85 2.91 -7.12
C ASN A 378 21.61 1.63 -6.70
N ARG A 379 21.84 1.40 -5.41
CA ARG A 379 22.49 0.19 -4.84
C ARG A 379 21.49 -0.86 -4.38
#